data_25a010714ec945ff97dea60e010d6530
#
_entry.id   25a010714ec945ff97dea60e010d6530
#
_cell.length_a   1.000
_cell.length_b   1.000
_cell.length_c   1.000
_cell.angle_alpha   90.00
_cell.angle_beta   90.00
_cell.angle_gamma   90.00
#
_symmetry.space_group_name_H-M   'P 1'
#
loop_
_entity.id
_entity.type
_entity.pdbx_description
1 polymer ?
#
loop_
_entity_poly.entity_id
_entity_poly.type
_entity_poly.pdbx_seq_one_letter_code
_entity_poly.pdbx_strand_id
1 'polypeptide(L)'
;MQVERMKLGVIRANAKNPRTISTTKFEQLVDSILIFPRMLELRPIVIDASNVALGGNMRKRALDAIVKMKPAEIKTRLEGIADYQKLADDERASINVFWGKWIASPDVPVVKADTLTENQKRQFIIKDNVAFGQWDWEALANDWDEKELGDWGLDVWQPTAENNDVGGDVHDANPDDYGEDFSLKDDDKTPYTKTTFTLSDEQQSAVEDALKEAKHDEEYKYIETFGNSNSNGNALYLIVTQWIGQRK
;
A
#
# COMPACT_ATOMS: atom_id res chain seq x y z
N MET A 1 -2.57 -24.16 15.62
CA MET A 1 -1.93 -24.26 14.30
C MET A 1 -0.43 -24.19 14.50
N GLN A 2 0.32 -25.07 13.83
CA GLN A 2 1.77 -25.13 13.96
C GLN A 2 2.41 -24.55 12.69
N VAL A 3 3.50 -23.81 12.86
CA VAL A 3 4.30 -23.32 11.73
C VAL A 3 5.22 -24.46 11.29
N GLU A 4 5.20 -24.78 10.01
CA GLU A 4 6.07 -25.78 9.38
C GLU A 4 6.93 -25.11 8.33
N ARG A 5 8.05 -25.74 7.93
CA ARG A 5 8.85 -25.29 6.78
C ARG A 5 8.51 -26.09 5.54
N MET A 6 8.32 -25.40 4.42
CA MET A 6 7.98 -26.02 3.14
C MET A 6 8.83 -25.44 2.02
N LYS A 7 9.22 -26.29 1.05
CA LYS A 7 9.92 -25.82 -0.15
C LYS A 7 9.04 -24.85 -0.94
N LEU A 8 9.60 -23.70 -1.30
CA LEU A 8 8.89 -22.66 -2.02
C LEU A 8 8.21 -23.16 -3.31
N GLY A 9 8.88 -24.04 -4.05
CA GLY A 9 8.37 -24.60 -5.31
C GLY A 9 7.15 -25.50 -5.17
N VAL A 10 6.85 -25.98 -3.95
CA VAL A 10 5.64 -26.79 -3.69
C VAL A 10 4.40 -25.91 -3.46
N ILE A 11 4.61 -24.66 -3.05
CA ILE A 11 3.54 -23.71 -2.78
C ILE A 11 3.05 -23.14 -4.11
N ARG A 12 1.75 -23.16 -4.33
CA ARG A 12 1.11 -22.59 -5.51
C ARG A 12 0.51 -21.21 -5.18
N ALA A 13 0.73 -20.24 -6.06
CA ALA A 13 0.03 -18.97 -5.96
C ALA A 13 -1.48 -19.19 -6.21
N ASN A 14 -2.31 -18.44 -5.50
CA ASN A 14 -3.76 -18.48 -5.70
C ASN A 14 -4.15 -17.59 -6.89
N ALA A 15 -4.50 -18.20 -8.00
CA ALA A 15 -4.95 -17.50 -9.21
C ALA A 15 -6.28 -16.75 -9.01
N LYS A 16 -7.04 -17.09 -7.96
CA LYS A 16 -8.33 -16.44 -7.63
C LYS A 16 -8.17 -15.35 -6.56
N ASN A 17 -6.93 -14.97 -6.19
CA ASN A 17 -6.73 -13.88 -5.26
C ASN A 17 -7.07 -12.55 -5.96
N PRO A 18 -8.05 -11.78 -5.46
CA PRO A 18 -8.47 -10.53 -6.09
C PRO A 18 -7.44 -9.40 -5.94
N ARG A 19 -6.48 -9.52 -5.01
CA ARG A 19 -5.51 -8.47 -4.75
C ARG A 19 -4.48 -8.37 -5.85
N THR A 20 -4.29 -7.17 -6.39
CA THR A 20 -3.25 -6.81 -7.34
C THR A 20 -2.14 -6.00 -6.67
N ILE A 21 -1.05 -5.78 -7.36
CA ILE A 21 0.07 -4.95 -6.91
C ILE A 21 0.71 -4.30 -8.14
N SER A 22 0.99 -3.00 -8.09
CA SER A 22 1.72 -2.30 -9.14
C SER A 22 3.17 -2.78 -9.23
N THR A 23 3.82 -2.56 -10.37
CA THR A 23 5.23 -2.95 -10.56
C THR A 23 6.13 -2.28 -9.52
N THR A 24 5.95 -0.98 -9.29
CA THR A 24 6.74 -0.21 -8.30
C THR A 24 6.59 -0.78 -6.90
N LYS A 25 5.36 -1.00 -6.43
CA LYS A 25 5.12 -1.59 -5.10
C LYS A 25 5.60 -3.04 -5.00
N PHE A 26 5.61 -3.78 -6.11
CA PHE A 26 6.16 -5.12 -6.14
C PHE A 26 7.69 -5.11 -5.97
N GLU A 27 8.39 -4.20 -6.64
CA GLU A 27 9.83 -4.04 -6.47
C GLU A 27 10.19 -3.59 -5.04
N GLN A 28 9.43 -2.66 -4.45
CA GLN A 28 9.57 -2.28 -3.04
C GLN A 28 9.37 -3.48 -2.09
N LEU A 29 8.39 -4.35 -2.38
CA LEU A 29 8.18 -5.57 -1.59
C LEU A 29 9.36 -6.53 -1.69
N VAL A 30 9.94 -6.69 -2.89
CA VAL A 30 11.15 -7.51 -3.10
C VAL A 30 12.30 -6.93 -2.27
N ASP A 31 12.53 -5.63 -2.32
CA ASP A 31 13.60 -4.95 -1.56
C ASP A 31 13.39 -5.07 -0.05
N SER A 32 12.18 -4.87 0.42
CA SER A 32 11.81 -5.04 1.83
C SER A 32 12.08 -6.46 2.34
N ILE A 33 11.80 -7.49 1.53
CA ILE A 33 12.11 -8.88 1.89
C ILE A 33 13.61 -9.14 1.87
N LEU A 34 14.34 -8.59 0.89
CA LEU A 34 15.78 -8.76 0.77
C LEU A 34 16.53 -8.17 1.95
N ILE A 35 16.16 -6.96 2.40
CA ILE A 35 16.82 -6.28 3.52
C ILE A 35 16.42 -6.85 4.88
N PHE A 36 15.17 -7.35 5.02
CA PHE A 36 14.67 -7.88 6.29
C PHE A 36 14.13 -9.33 6.14
N PRO A 37 15.01 -10.32 5.87
CA PRO A 37 14.61 -11.71 5.65
C PRO A 37 13.93 -12.35 6.87
N ARG A 38 14.17 -11.87 8.09
CA ARG A 38 13.49 -12.33 9.31
C ARG A 38 11.97 -12.11 9.26
N MET A 39 11.47 -11.20 8.43
CA MET A 39 10.05 -11.00 8.19
C MET A 39 9.36 -12.27 7.69
N LEU A 40 10.08 -13.16 7.00
CA LEU A 40 9.54 -14.44 6.54
C LEU A 40 9.13 -15.34 7.71
N GLU A 41 9.92 -15.33 8.80
CA GLU A 41 9.60 -16.11 10.01
C GLU A 41 8.42 -15.51 10.79
N LEU A 42 8.33 -14.17 10.80
CA LEU A 42 7.29 -13.44 11.54
C LEU A 42 5.92 -13.48 10.85
N ARG A 43 5.91 -13.67 9.52
CA ARG A 43 4.69 -13.70 8.70
C ARG A 43 4.68 -14.91 7.77
N PRO A 44 4.38 -16.12 8.27
CA PRO A 44 4.28 -17.33 7.46
C PRO A 44 3.28 -17.19 6.30
N ILE A 45 3.47 -17.98 5.25
CA ILE A 45 2.47 -18.10 4.19
C ILE A 45 1.37 -19.05 4.67
N VAL A 46 0.11 -18.63 4.56
CA VAL A 46 -1.02 -19.52 4.90
C VAL A 46 -1.44 -20.28 3.65
N ILE A 47 -1.48 -21.62 3.74
CA ILE A 47 -1.81 -22.51 2.62
C ILE A 47 -2.98 -23.42 2.95
N ASP A 48 -3.70 -23.87 1.92
CA ASP A 48 -4.71 -24.91 2.04
C ASP A 48 -4.10 -26.32 1.92
N ALA A 49 -4.95 -27.35 2.05
CA ALA A 49 -4.58 -28.75 1.90
C ALA A 49 -3.95 -29.08 0.53
N SER A 50 -4.18 -28.27 -0.48
CA SER A 50 -3.60 -28.39 -1.82
C SER A 50 -2.34 -27.56 -2.03
N ASN A 51 -1.75 -27.01 -0.97
CA ASN A 51 -0.61 -26.08 -0.99
C ASN A 51 -0.87 -24.78 -1.80
N VAL A 52 -2.12 -24.35 -1.92
CA VAL A 52 -2.47 -23.08 -2.53
C VAL A 52 -2.42 -21.97 -1.47
N ALA A 53 -1.72 -20.89 -1.74
CA ALA A 53 -1.60 -19.76 -0.82
C ALA A 53 -2.95 -19.06 -0.64
N LEU A 54 -3.47 -19.06 0.58
CA LEU A 54 -4.63 -18.29 1.00
C LEU A 54 -4.21 -16.89 1.47
N GLY A 55 -3.09 -16.79 2.21
CA GLY A 55 -2.46 -15.55 2.65
C GLY A 55 -1.00 -15.48 2.28
N GLY A 56 -0.47 -14.28 2.01
CA GLY A 56 0.93 -14.07 1.61
C GLY A 56 1.21 -14.31 0.13
N ASN A 57 0.23 -14.21 -0.76
CA ASN A 57 0.40 -14.40 -2.21
C ASN A 57 1.47 -13.47 -2.81
N MET A 58 1.50 -12.19 -2.42
CA MET A 58 2.48 -11.24 -2.95
C MET A 58 3.89 -11.58 -2.46
N ARG A 59 4.05 -12.01 -1.19
CA ARG A 59 5.33 -12.52 -0.67
C ARG A 59 5.78 -13.77 -1.43
N LYS A 60 4.88 -14.71 -1.72
CA LYS A 60 5.17 -15.89 -2.54
C LYS A 60 5.71 -15.47 -3.92
N ARG A 61 5.06 -14.51 -4.59
CA ARG A 61 5.50 -13.98 -5.89
C ARG A 61 6.86 -13.29 -5.79
N ALA A 62 7.10 -12.48 -4.75
CA ALA A 62 8.38 -11.83 -4.53
C ALA A 62 9.51 -12.87 -4.31
N LEU A 63 9.25 -13.90 -3.52
CA LEU A 63 10.21 -14.99 -3.31
C LEU A 63 10.48 -15.80 -4.59
N ASP A 64 9.46 -15.99 -5.44
CA ASP A 64 9.65 -16.60 -6.77
C ASP A 64 10.52 -15.74 -7.71
N ALA A 65 10.48 -14.42 -7.55
CA ALA A 65 11.39 -13.53 -8.27
C ALA A 65 12.81 -13.61 -7.70
N ILE A 66 12.95 -13.58 -6.38
CA ILE A 66 14.26 -13.65 -5.69
C ILE A 66 14.99 -14.97 -6.01
N VAL A 67 14.30 -16.11 -6.02
CA VAL A 67 14.91 -17.42 -6.30
C VAL A 67 15.51 -17.52 -7.72
N LYS A 68 15.04 -16.68 -8.64
CA LYS A 68 15.55 -16.60 -10.01
C LYS A 68 16.81 -15.74 -10.14
N MET A 69 17.11 -14.94 -9.13
CA MET A 69 18.28 -14.06 -9.12
C MET A 69 19.54 -14.87 -8.79
N LYS A 70 20.64 -14.52 -9.41
CA LYS A 70 21.95 -15.03 -9.01
C LYS A 70 22.39 -14.37 -7.70
N PRO A 71 23.23 -15.02 -6.87
CA PRO A 71 23.73 -14.42 -5.64
C PRO A 71 24.41 -13.05 -5.84
N ALA A 72 25.10 -12.85 -6.97
CA ALA A 72 25.69 -11.56 -7.32
C ALA A 72 24.65 -10.48 -7.60
N GLU A 73 23.54 -10.82 -8.25
CA GLU A 73 22.44 -9.89 -8.53
C GLU A 73 21.74 -9.45 -7.25
N ILE A 74 21.53 -10.38 -6.30
CA ILE A 74 20.98 -10.03 -4.97
C ILE A 74 21.91 -9.09 -4.23
N LYS A 75 23.21 -9.37 -4.25
CA LYS A 75 24.20 -8.51 -3.59
C LYS A 75 24.18 -7.10 -4.19
N THR A 76 24.22 -6.98 -5.52
CA THR A 76 24.17 -5.68 -6.21
C THR A 76 22.87 -4.94 -5.89
N ARG A 77 21.74 -5.65 -5.85
CA ARG A 77 20.45 -5.06 -5.52
C ARG A 77 20.42 -4.54 -4.07
N LEU A 78 20.89 -5.33 -3.11
CA LEU A 78 21.03 -4.92 -1.71
C LEU A 78 21.90 -3.68 -1.56
N GLU A 79 23.05 -3.63 -2.26
CA GLU A 79 23.95 -2.47 -2.27
C GLU A 79 23.29 -1.20 -2.85
N GLY A 80 22.24 -1.33 -3.66
CA GLY A 80 21.44 -0.23 -4.16
C GLY A 80 20.39 0.30 -3.18
N ILE A 81 20.09 -0.42 -2.10
CA ILE A 81 19.08 -0.02 -1.10
C ILE A 81 19.72 0.88 -0.05
N ALA A 82 19.21 2.11 0.09
CA ALA A 82 19.76 3.10 1.03
C ALA A 82 19.79 2.61 2.48
N ASP A 83 18.74 1.93 2.94
CA ASP A 83 18.67 1.39 4.28
C ASP A 83 19.66 0.24 4.53
N TYR A 84 19.92 -0.58 3.52
CA TYR A 84 20.96 -1.60 3.62
C TYR A 84 22.35 -0.98 3.83
N GLN A 85 22.62 0.17 3.22
CA GLN A 85 23.90 0.87 3.38
C GLN A 85 24.10 1.48 4.79
N LYS A 86 23.02 1.75 5.49
CA LYS A 86 23.03 2.24 6.88
C LYS A 86 23.30 1.15 7.91
N LEU A 87 23.10 -0.14 7.54
CA LEU A 87 23.30 -1.27 8.43
C LEU A 87 24.77 -1.46 8.79
N ALA A 88 25.03 -2.00 9.98
CA ALA A 88 26.36 -2.42 10.39
C ALA A 88 26.92 -3.54 9.49
N ASP A 89 28.24 -3.66 9.42
CA ASP A 89 28.91 -4.64 8.54
C ASP A 89 28.54 -6.09 8.85
N ASP A 90 28.36 -6.42 10.12
CA ASP A 90 27.95 -7.74 10.59
C ASP A 90 26.49 -8.07 10.20
N GLU A 91 25.60 -7.08 10.25
CA GLU A 91 24.21 -7.23 9.79
C GLU A 91 24.17 -7.46 8.28
N ARG A 92 24.89 -6.65 7.49
CA ARG A 92 25.02 -6.84 6.04
C ARG A 92 25.59 -8.21 5.68
N ALA A 93 26.62 -8.63 6.41
CA ALA A 93 27.20 -9.95 6.23
C ALA A 93 26.19 -11.07 6.56
N SER A 94 25.42 -10.92 7.62
CA SER A 94 24.36 -11.87 8.02
C SER A 94 23.28 -12.01 6.95
N ILE A 95 22.81 -10.89 6.37
CA ILE A 95 21.82 -10.88 5.29
C ILE A 95 22.36 -11.59 4.05
N ASN A 96 23.61 -11.31 3.65
CA ASN A 96 24.22 -11.98 2.49
C ASN A 96 24.38 -13.50 2.70
N VAL A 97 24.80 -13.91 3.90
CA VAL A 97 24.90 -15.33 4.26
C VAL A 97 23.53 -16.01 4.24
N PHE A 98 22.50 -15.32 4.74
CA PHE A 98 21.13 -15.83 4.71
C PHE A 98 20.69 -16.12 3.26
N TRP A 99 20.79 -15.14 2.37
CA TRP A 99 20.35 -15.31 0.99
C TRP A 99 21.16 -16.32 0.21
N GLY A 100 22.48 -16.38 0.43
CA GLY A 100 23.33 -17.40 -0.18
C GLY A 100 22.90 -18.82 0.20
N LYS A 101 22.53 -19.05 1.47
CA LYS A 101 22.02 -20.34 1.94
C LYS A 101 20.61 -20.61 1.44
N TRP A 102 19.73 -19.58 1.50
CA TRP A 102 18.32 -19.73 1.16
C TRP A 102 18.12 -20.08 -0.32
N ILE A 103 18.86 -19.45 -1.24
CA ILE A 103 18.77 -19.76 -2.69
C ILE A 103 19.16 -21.20 -2.99
N ALA A 104 20.14 -21.74 -2.28
CA ALA A 104 20.57 -23.13 -2.48
C ALA A 104 19.45 -24.13 -2.12
N SER A 105 18.55 -23.77 -1.21
CA SER A 105 17.47 -24.63 -0.74
C SER A 105 16.27 -23.80 -0.29
N PRO A 106 15.53 -23.15 -1.23
CA PRO A 106 14.46 -22.23 -0.89
C PRO A 106 13.34 -22.92 -0.13
N ASP A 107 13.16 -22.55 1.12
CA ASP A 107 12.05 -22.97 1.96
C ASP A 107 11.50 -21.78 2.75
N VAL A 108 10.25 -21.87 3.14
CA VAL A 108 9.55 -20.79 3.85
C VAL A 108 8.68 -21.38 4.97
N PRO A 109 8.48 -20.63 6.04
CA PRO A 109 7.50 -21.00 7.05
C PRO A 109 6.09 -20.90 6.47
N VAL A 110 5.29 -21.91 6.76
CA VAL A 110 3.88 -22.00 6.35
C VAL A 110 2.98 -22.35 7.52
N VAL A 111 1.75 -21.91 7.46
CA VAL A 111 0.65 -22.38 8.32
C VAL A 111 -0.36 -23.08 7.44
N LYS A 112 -0.67 -24.35 7.78
CA LYS A 112 -1.70 -25.10 7.08
C LYS A 112 -3.08 -24.78 7.63
N ALA A 113 -3.98 -24.41 6.72
CA ALA A 113 -5.38 -24.12 6.98
C ALA A 113 -6.31 -25.22 6.43
N ASP A 114 -5.93 -26.47 6.67
CA ASP A 114 -6.56 -27.67 6.08
C ASP A 114 -7.99 -27.86 6.54
N THR A 115 -8.34 -27.34 7.73
CA THR A 115 -9.66 -27.49 8.34
C THR A 115 -10.68 -26.47 7.89
N LEU A 116 -10.28 -25.47 7.09
CA LEU A 116 -11.18 -24.43 6.61
C LEU A 116 -12.10 -24.95 5.51
N THR A 117 -13.39 -24.67 5.64
CA THR A 117 -14.37 -24.85 4.55
C THR A 117 -14.07 -23.88 3.41
N GLU A 118 -14.59 -24.14 2.21
CA GLU A 118 -14.39 -23.26 1.05
C GLU A 118 -14.87 -21.82 1.30
N ASN A 119 -15.99 -21.66 2.02
CA ASN A 119 -16.47 -20.33 2.40
C ASN A 119 -15.52 -19.64 3.38
N GLN A 120 -14.98 -20.36 4.36
CA GLN A 120 -13.99 -19.80 5.30
C GLN A 120 -12.69 -19.42 4.60
N LYS A 121 -12.22 -20.19 3.61
CA LYS A 121 -11.05 -19.84 2.78
C LYS A 121 -11.29 -18.54 2.03
N ARG A 122 -12.45 -18.36 1.41
CA ARG A 122 -12.84 -17.12 0.73
C ARG A 122 -12.88 -15.94 1.69
N GLN A 123 -13.52 -16.10 2.85
CA GLN A 123 -13.54 -15.08 3.89
C GLN A 123 -12.12 -14.71 4.36
N PHE A 124 -11.26 -15.72 4.55
CA PHE A 124 -9.87 -15.49 4.98
C PHE A 124 -9.10 -14.64 3.96
N ILE A 125 -9.18 -14.96 2.67
CA ILE A 125 -8.51 -14.21 1.60
C ILE A 125 -8.90 -12.71 1.66
N ILE A 126 -10.16 -12.41 1.88
CA ILE A 126 -10.61 -11.01 1.98
C ILE A 126 -10.15 -10.39 3.31
N LYS A 127 -10.46 -11.04 4.44
CA LYS A 127 -10.16 -10.47 5.77
C LYS A 127 -8.67 -10.28 6.05
N ASP A 128 -7.80 -11.12 5.47
CA ASP A 128 -6.33 -10.99 5.58
C ASP A 128 -5.81 -9.75 4.82
N ASN A 129 -6.62 -9.18 3.93
CA ASN A 129 -6.23 -8.04 3.11
C ASN A 129 -7.02 -6.75 3.42
N VAL A 130 -8.06 -6.81 4.25
CA VAL A 130 -8.81 -5.62 4.67
C VAL A 130 -8.04 -4.89 5.77
N ALA A 131 -7.73 -3.62 5.53
CA ALA A 131 -7.14 -2.75 6.54
C ALA A 131 -8.27 -2.20 7.43
N PHE A 132 -8.38 -2.72 8.66
CA PHE A 132 -9.36 -2.23 9.64
C PHE A 132 -8.87 -1.06 10.49
N GLY A 133 -7.58 -0.69 10.39
CA GLY A 133 -6.96 0.40 11.14
C GLY A 133 -6.68 1.61 10.26
N GLN A 134 -6.58 2.75 10.90
CA GLN A 134 -6.03 3.97 10.30
C GLN A 134 -4.69 4.27 10.97
N TRP A 135 -3.81 4.95 10.24
CA TRP A 135 -2.56 5.44 10.80
C TRP A 135 -2.82 6.71 11.61
N ASP A 136 -2.27 6.77 12.79
CA ASP A 136 -2.14 8.02 13.54
C ASP A 136 -0.98 8.80 12.94
N TRP A 137 -1.30 9.74 12.06
CA TRP A 137 -0.31 10.53 11.33
C TRP A 137 0.48 11.47 12.25
N GLU A 138 -0.11 11.91 13.38
CA GLU A 138 0.58 12.73 14.36
C GLU A 138 1.64 11.92 15.10
N ALA A 139 1.29 10.71 15.54
CA ALA A 139 2.24 9.80 16.17
C ALA A 139 3.36 9.40 15.19
N LEU A 140 3.02 9.10 13.92
CA LEU A 140 4.02 8.80 12.90
C LEU A 140 4.98 9.97 12.66
N ALA A 141 4.46 11.20 12.56
CA ALA A 141 5.29 12.39 12.33
C ALA A 141 6.21 12.72 13.53
N ASN A 142 5.81 12.36 14.75
CA ASN A 142 6.58 12.64 15.95
C ASN A 142 7.64 11.58 16.27
N ASP A 143 7.34 10.30 16.00
CA ASP A 143 8.13 9.17 16.50
C ASP A 143 8.87 8.40 15.40
N TRP A 144 8.62 8.70 14.10
CA TRP A 144 9.14 7.95 12.96
C TRP A 144 9.75 8.88 11.91
N ASP A 145 10.81 8.42 11.24
CA ASP A 145 11.39 9.15 10.12
C ASP A 145 10.53 8.97 8.86
N GLU A 146 10.12 10.09 8.26
CA GLU A 146 9.23 10.12 7.09
C GLU A 146 9.81 9.36 5.90
N LYS A 147 11.13 9.52 5.68
CA LYS A 147 11.81 8.84 4.58
C LYS A 147 11.87 7.34 4.81
N GLU A 148 12.13 6.90 6.05
CA GLU A 148 12.11 5.48 6.40
C GLU A 148 10.72 4.87 6.19
N LEU A 149 9.66 5.57 6.60
CA LEU A 149 8.28 5.13 6.35
C LEU A 149 8.00 4.94 4.86
N GLY A 150 8.44 5.90 4.03
CA GLY A 150 8.33 5.81 2.57
C GLY A 150 9.13 4.65 1.98
N ASP A 151 10.39 4.48 2.41
CA ASP A 151 11.27 3.40 1.98
C ASP A 151 10.70 2.02 2.38
N TRP A 152 9.99 1.92 3.51
CA TRP A 152 9.29 0.70 3.95
C TRP A 152 7.96 0.45 3.26
N GLY A 153 7.54 1.38 2.39
CA GLY A 153 6.36 1.21 1.53
C GLY A 153 5.08 1.81 2.06
N LEU A 154 5.14 2.60 3.15
CA LEU A 154 4.02 3.42 3.58
C LEU A 154 3.92 4.64 2.65
N ASP A 155 2.73 4.89 2.11
CA ASP A 155 2.48 6.10 1.35
C ASP A 155 2.31 7.26 2.35
N VAL A 156 3.39 7.99 2.58
CA VAL A 156 3.40 9.17 3.46
C VAL A 156 2.92 10.36 2.64
N TRP A 157 1.90 11.05 3.12
CA TRP A 157 1.47 12.29 2.49
C TRP A 157 2.56 13.35 2.70
N GLN A 158 3.22 13.74 1.61
CA GLN A 158 4.13 14.89 1.62
C GLN A 158 3.33 16.15 1.31
N PRO A 159 3.33 17.17 2.18
CA PRO A 159 2.94 18.51 1.75
C PRO A 159 3.99 18.94 0.73
N THR A 160 3.64 18.92 -0.55
CA THR A 160 4.50 19.35 -1.63
C THR A 160 4.83 20.83 -1.48
N ALA A 161 6.03 21.12 -0.96
CA ALA A 161 6.75 22.31 -1.34
C ALA A 161 7.52 21.96 -2.61
N GLU A 162 6.99 22.44 -3.74
CA GLU A 162 7.66 22.61 -5.03
C GLU A 162 8.27 21.39 -5.74
N ASN A 163 7.59 21.06 -6.84
CA ASN A 163 8.13 20.69 -8.14
C ASN A 163 8.52 19.24 -8.45
N ASN A 164 7.80 18.84 -9.46
CA ASN A 164 8.24 18.13 -10.66
C ASN A 164 8.45 16.63 -10.57
N ASP A 165 7.45 16.01 -11.22
CA ASP A 165 7.66 14.95 -12.20
C ASP A 165 8.29 13.66 -11.69
N VAL A 166 7.49 12.89 -10.99
CA VAL A 166 7.48 11.44 -11.23
C VAL A 166 6.04 10.96 -11.05
N GLY A 167 5.41 10.60 -12.16
CA GLY A 167 4.12 9.90 -12.17
C GLY A 167 4.22 8.59 -11.42
N GLY A 168 3.93 8.64 -10.14
CA GLY A 168 3.67 7.49 -9.31
C GLY A 168 2.16 7.37 -9.17
N ASP A 169 1.58 6.35 -9.82
CA ASP A 169 0.19 5.98 -9.62
C ASP A 169 -0.12 5.90 -8.12
N VAL A 170 -0.75 6.96 -7.62
CA VAL A 170 -1.46 6.90 -6.34
C VAL A 170 -2.70 6.04 -6.61
N HIS A 171 -2.55 4.73 -6.57
CA HIS A 171 -3.68 3.88 -6.34
C HIS A 171 -4.10 4.04 -4.87
N ASP A 172 -4.78 5.14 -4.61
CA ASP A 172 -5.80 5.20 -3.58
C ASP A 172 -6.61 3.89 -3.69
N ALA A 173 -6.80 3.20 -2.60
CA ALA A 173 -7.73 2.08 -2.57
C ALA A 173 -9.06 2.60 -3.14
N ASN A 174 -9.42 2.11 -4.32
CA ASN A 174 -10.59 2.59 -5.04
C ASN A 174 -11.80 2.34 -4.14
N PRO A 175 -12.62 3.34 -3.81
CA PRO A 175 -13.86 3.14 -3.05
C PRO A 175 -14.79 2.10 -3.70
N ASP A 176 -14.64 1.86 -5.00
CA ASP A 176 -15.41 0.85 -5.75
C ASP A 176 -14.94 -0.60 -5.48
N ASP A 177 -13.83 -0.82 -4.78
CA ASP A 177 -13.39 -2.14 -4.31
C ASP A 177 -14.15 -2.63 -3.06
N TYR A 178 -14.93 -1.77 -2.45
CA TYR A 178 -15.84 -2.12 -1.37
C TYR A 178 -17.24 -2.27 -1.97
N GLY A 179 -17.69 -3.52 -2.14
CA GLY A 179 -19.01 -3.83 -2.67
C GLY A 179 -20.12 -2.99 -2.00
N GLU A 180 -21.15 -2.65 -2.76
CA GLU A 180 -22.23 -1.69 -2.48
C GLU A 180 -23.05 -1.95 -1.19
N ASP A 181 -22.73 -2.95 -0.37
CA ASP A 181 -23.51 -3.40 0.79
C ASP A 181 -22.83 -3.20 2.16
N PHE A 182 -21.79 -2.38 2.26
CA PHE A 182 -21.23 -2.02 3.57
C PHE A 182 -21.86 -0.73 4.10
N SER A 183 -23.07 -0.81 4.64
CA SER A 183 -23.67 0.31 5.39
C SER A 183 -23.14 0.33 6.82
N LEU A 184 -22.29 1.30 7.14
CA LEU A 184 -21.99 1.67 8.53
C LEU A 184 -23.29 2.11 9.23
N LYS A 185 -23.42 1.85 10.53
CA LYS A 185 -24.48 2.43 11.35
C LYS A 185 -24.38 3.95 11.27
N ASP A 186 -25.54 4.63 11.27
CA ASP A 186 -25.61 6.08 11.02
C ASP A 186 -24.74 6.94 11.98
N ASP A 187 -24.37 6.41 13.15
CA ASP A 187 -23.52 7.11 14.14
C ASP A 187 -22.03 7.13 13.80
N ASP A 188 -21.56 6.27 12.85
CA ASP A 188 -20.15 6.16 12.46
C ASP A 188 -19.85 6.84 11.10
N LYS A 189 -20.84 7.44 10.45
CA LYS A 189 -20.65 8.17 9.21
C LYS A 189 -20.04 9.54 9.49
N THR A 190 -18.88 9.81 8.89
CA THR A 190 -18.39 11.19 8.84
C THR A 190 -19.41 12.04 8.07
N PRO A 191 -19.70 13.28 8.50
CA PRO A 191 -20.66 14.15 7.81
C PRO A 191 -20.18 14.59 6.42
N TYR A 192 -19.05 14.09 5.95
CA TYR A 192 -18.42 14.50 4.70
C TYR A 192 -18.27 13.30 3.76
N THR A 193 -18.55 13.55 2.46
CA THR A 193 -18.39 12.57 1.38
C THR A 193 -17.20 12.96 0.51
N LYS A 194 -16.31 12.00 0.23
CA LYS A 194 -15.21 12.18 -0.74
C LYS A 194 -15.74 11.92 -2.15
N THR A 195 -15.47 12.84 -3.08
CA THR A 195 -15.78 12.67 -4.51
C THR A 195 -14.49 12.71 -5.32
N THR A 196 -14.29 11.73 -6.18
CA THR A 196 -13.09 11.59 -7.02
C THR A 196 -13.49 11.72 -8.50
N PHE A 197 -12.64 12.38 -9.30
CA PHE A 197 -12.85 12.54 -10.72
C PHE A 197 -11.61 12.05 -11.48
N THR A 198 -11.81 11.42 -12.64
CA THR A 198 -10.73 11.12 -13.59
C THR A 198 -10.65 12.26 -14.60
N LEU A 199 -9.49 12.88 -14.70
CA LEU A 199 -9.26 14.08 -15.53
C LEU A 199 -8.06 13.85 -16.43
N SER A 200 -8.02 14.48 -17.63
CA SER A 200 -6.78 14.61 -18.40
C SER A 200 -5.86 15.65 -17.76
N ASP A 201 -4.58 15.69 -18.15
CA ASP A 201 -3.61 16.64 -17.60
C ASP A 201 -4.06 18.10 -17.77
N GLU A 202 -4.67 18.43 -18.93
CA GLU A 202 -5.20 19.78 -19.18
C GLU A 202 -6.40 20.09 -18.30
N GLN A 203 -7.28 19.10 -18.08
CA GLN A 203 -8.44 19.25 -17.20
C GLN A 203 -8.00 19.40 -15.75
N GLN A 204 -7.00 18.62 -15.31
CA GLN A 204 -6.45 18.71 -13.98
C GLN A 204 -5.85 20.10 -13.73
N SER A 205 -4.99 20.58 -14.63
CA SER A 205 -4.40 21.92 -14.53
C SER A 205 -5.46 23.02 -14.43
N ALA A 206 -6.49 22.95 -15.27
CA ALA A 206 -7.60 23.92 -15.24
C ALA A 206 -8.37 23.88 -13.92
N VAL A 207 -8.61 22.69 -13.35
CA VAL A 207 -9.29 22.54 -12.05
C VAL A 207 -8.42 23.07 -10.92
N GLU A 208 -7.13 22.75 -10.90
CA GLU A 208 -6.19 23.24 -9.89
C GLU A 208 -6.08 24.77 -9.89
N ASP A 209 -5.99 25.39 -11.09
CA ASP A 209 -5.95 26.84 -11.25
C ASP A 209 -7.24 27.48 -10.73
N ALA A 210 -8.39 26.93 -11.10
CA ALA A 210 -9.70 27.42 -10.62
C ALA A 210 -9.85 27.30 -9.08
N LEU A 211 -9.39 26.20 -8.49
CA LEU A 211 -9.41 26.03 -7.03
C LEU A 211 -8.47 27.02 -6.34
N LYS A 212 -7.31 27.30 -6.93
CA LYS A 212 -6.36 28.27 -6.41
C LYS A 212 -6.92 29.69 -6.49
N GLU A 213 -7.51 30.07 -7.62
CA GLU A 213 -8.16 31.37 -7.80
C GLU A 213 -9.31 31.56 -6.82
N ALA A 214 -10.19 30.57 -6.69
CA ALA A 214 -11.31 30.63 -5.73
C ALA A 214 -10.85 30.84 -4.28
N LYS A 215 -9.72 30.26 -3.86
CA LYS A 215 -9.17 30.51 -2.50
C LYS A 215 -8.67 31.94 -2.28
N HIS A 216 -8.36 32.67 -3.33
CA HIS A 216 -7.94 34.08 -3.26
C HIS A 216 -9.11 35.03 -3.43
N ASP A 217 -10.30 34.53 -3.78
CA ASP A 217 -11.52 35.34 -3.88
C ASP A 217 -11.93 35.88 -2.49
N GLU A 218 -12.40 37.15 -2.46
CA GLU A 218 -12.88 37.75 -1.21
C GLU A 218 -14.06 37.00 -0.60
N GLU A 219 -14.93 36.41 -1.43
CA GLU A 219 -16.09 35.64 -1.02
C GLU A 219 -15.70 34.35 -0.30
N TYR A 220 -14.50 33.79 -0.57
CA TYR A 220 -14.03 32.56 0.09
C TYR A 220 -13.96 32.67 1.61
N LYS A 221 -13.73 33.86 2.15
CA LYS A 221 -13.68 34.11 3.60
C LYS A 221 -15.04 34.02 4.28
N TYR A 222 -16.10 34.16 3.51
CA TYR A 222 -17.46 34.21 4.00
C TYR A 222 -18.31 33.00 3.61
N ILE A 223 -17.69 32.03 2.91
CA ILE A 223 -18.39 30.82 2.47
C ILE A 223 -18.83 29.97 3.66
N GLU A 224 -20.04 29.43 3.59
CA GLU A 224 -20.51 28.44 4.57
C GLU A 224 -19.75 27.12 4.38
N THR A 225 -18.93 26.71 5.36
CA THR A 225 -18.11 25.50 5.28
C THR A 225 -18.79 24.24 5.82
N PHE A 226 -19.92 24.40 6.52
CA PHE A 226 -20.61 23.30 7.21
C PHE A 226 -19.67 22.48 8.13
N GLY A 227 -18.64 23.13 8.67
CA GLY A 227 -17.61 22.47 9.49
C GLY A 227 -16.54 21.70 8.69
N ASN A 228 -16.58 21.72 7.36
CA ASN A 228 -15.56 21.09 6.51
C ASN A 228 -14.26 21.90 6.54
N SER A 229 -13.17 21.28 7.01
CA SER A 229 -11.83 21.88 7.04
C SER A 229 -11.06 21.76 5.72
N ASN A 230 -11.57 20.98 4.74
CA ASN A 230 -10.90 20.76 3.46
C ASN A 230 -11.00 22.02 2.58
N SER A 231 -9.85 22.70 2.39
CA SER A 231 -9.80 23.96 1.62
C SER A 231 -10.15 23.80 0.14
N ASN A 232 -9.81 22.66 -0.48
CA ASN A 232 -10.20 22.39 -1.87
C ASN A 232 -11.69 22.13 -2.01
N GLY A 233 -12.29 21.40 -1.07
CA GLY A 233 -13.74 21.18 -1.03
C GLY A 233 -14.51 22.49 -0.87
N ASN A 234 -14.05 23.38 0.00
CA ASN A 234 -14.66 24.70 0.21
C ASN A 234 -14.50 25.60 -1.02
N ALA A 235 -13.34 25.58 -1.69
CA ALA A 235 -13.10 26.32 -2.94
C ALA A 235 -14.00 25.80 -4.07
N LEU A 236 -14.12 24.48 -4.22
CA LEU A 236 -15.04 23.88 -5.20
C LEU A 236 -16.49 24.29 -4.93
N TYR A 237 -16.90 24.28 -3.65
CA TYR A 237 -18.24 24.71 -3.28
C TYR A 237 -18.50 26.18 -3.64
N LEU A 238 -17.53 27.09 -3.45
CA LEU A 238 -17.62 28.48 -3.90
C LEU A 238 -17.82 28.56 -5.42
N ILE A 239 -16.98 27.89 -6.20
CA ILE A 239 -17.06 27.87 -7.68
C ILE A 239 -18.45 27.39 -8.13
N VAL A 240 -18.95 26.30 -7.54
CA VAL A 240 -20.25 25.73 -7.91
C VAL A 240 -21.40 26.67 -7.54
N THR A 241 -21.35 27.31 -6.39
CA THR A 241 -22.41 28.27 -5.97
C THR A 241 -22.44 29.51 -6.86
N GLN A 242 -21.28 30.07 -7.23
CA GLN A 242 -21.19 31.18 -8.18
C GLN A 242 -21.71 30.78 -9.56
N TRP A 243 -21.33 29.58 -10.08
CA TRP A 243 -21.82 29.08 -11.36
C TRP A 243 -23.32 28.87 -11.39
N ILE A 244 -23.94 28.36 -10.30
CA ILE A 244 -25.39 28.23 -10.17
C ILE A 244 -26.05 29.62 -10.11
N GLY A 245 -25.44 30.58 -9.41
CA GLY A 245 -25.94 31.95 -9.30
C GLY A 245 -25.99 32.69 -10.63
N GLN A 246 -25.04 32.46 -11.53
CA GLN A 246 -25.01 33.09 -12.86
C GLN A 246 -26.05 32.54 -13.83
N ARG A 247 -26.69 31.40 -13.53
CA ARG A 247 -27.71 30.77 -14.39
C ARG A 247 -29.15 31.02 -13.97
N LYS A 248 -29.36 31.75 -12.87
CA LYS A 248 -30.67 32.24 -12.43
C LYS A 248 -30.88 33.64 -12.92
#